data_3612a011b7a472301ec3d36560c15837
#
_entry.id   3612a011b7a472301ec3d36560c15837
#
_cell.length_a   1.000
_cell.length_b   1.000
_cell.length_c   1.000
_cell.angle_alpha   90.00
_cell.angle_beta   90.00
_cell.angle_gamma   90.00
#
_symmetry.space_group_name_H-M   'P 1'
#
loop_
_entity.id
_entity.type
_entity.pdbx_description
1 polymer ?
#
loop_
_entity_poly.entity_id
_entity_poly.type
_entity_poly.pdbx_seq_one_letter_code
_entity_poly.pdbx_strand_id
1 'polypeptide(L)'
;FTTRPDTIFGATYMVLAPEHELIEKLENRIKNPEGVKKYIKKAKAKSEEERIAERSPPVGRKTGIELKGIRAINPATKKEIPVWVADYVLGNVGTGAIMAVPAHDARDFEFANKFNLPIKQVIEPCFVQTWEPGAVKTALPLVEREAIAAIVKHWSEDKYIGLVWKKVNWKTLITGGVEKGQSVEEAAIAEIREETGYLHPKLVRNLGRVHSKFYHVPKEENRFAHFDILHFQLKD
;
A
#
# COMPACT_ATOMS: atom_id res chain seq x y z
N PHE A 1 -18.70 -9.97 -1.25
CA PHE A 1 -17.84 -11.12 -0.92
C PHE A 1 -16.38 -10.68 -0.84
N THR A 2 -15.63 -11.11 0.17
CA THR A 2 -14.18 -10.88 0.29
C THR A 2 -13.52 -12.07 0.99
N THR A 3 -12.29 -12.37 0.59
CA THR A 3 -11.40 -13.32 1.27
C THR A 3 -10.49 -12.64 2.31
N ARG A 4 -10.52 -11.29 2.35
CA ARG A 4 -9.69 -10.46 3.24
C ARG A 4 -10.56 -9.45 4.02
N PRO A 5 -11.43 -9.94 4.95
CA PRO A 5 -12.32 -9.06 5.73
C PRO A 5 -11.56 -8.10 6.64
N ASP A 6 -10.34 -8.43 7.04
CA ASP A 6 -9.42 -7.61 7.80
C ASP A 6 -9.07 -6.28 7.11
N THR A 7 -9.06 -6.24 5.78
CA THR A 7 -8.73 -5.04 5.00
C THR A 7 -9.88 -4.06 4.81
N ILE A 8 -11.11 -4.39 5.24
CA ILE A 8 -12.31 -3.56 5.01
C ILE A 8 -12.19 -2.12 5.53
N PHE A 9 -11.43 -1.91 6.60
CA PHE A 9 -11.15 -0.58 7.17
C PHE A 9 -10.33 0.31 6.22
N GLY A 10 -9.66 -0.29 5.23
CA GLY A 10 -8.88 0.35 4.18
C GLY A 10 -9.59 0.44 2.84
N ALA A 11 -10.86 0.03 2.76
CA ALA A 11 -11.66 0.19 1.56
C ALA A 11 -11.97 1.67 1.32
N THR A 12 -11.46 2.22 0.22
CA THR A 12 -11.55 3.64 -0.11
C THR A 12 -12.46 3.93 -1.30
N TYR A 13 -12.86 2.92 -2.03
CA TYR A 13 -13.88 2.98 -3.09
C TYR A 13 -14.50 1.61 -3.30
N MET A 14 -15.61 1.57 -4.03
CA MET A 14 -16.30 0.36 -4.45
C MET A 14 -16.32 0.29 -5.98
N VAL A 15 -16.18 -0.90 -6.55
CA VAL A 15 -16.24 -1.10 -8.00
C VAL A 15 -17.30 -2.13 -8.35
N LEU A 16 -18.13 -1.79 -9.31
CA LEU A 16 -19.14 -2.66 -9.91
C LEU A 16 -18.66 -3.17 -11.27
N ALA A 17 -19.03 -4.40 -11.59
CA ALA A 17 -18.90 -4.91 -12.95
C ALA A 17 -19.84 -4.12 -13.90
N PRO A 18 -19.48 -3.97 -15.19
CA PRO A 18 -20.34 -3.30 -16.16
C PRO A 18 -21.73 -3.92 -16.34
N GLU A 19 -21.89 -5.18 -15.93
CA GLU A 19 -23.12 -5.97 -16.01
C GLU A 19 -23.99 -5.87 -14.75
N HIS A 20 -23.49 -5.20 -13.69
CA HIS A 20 -24.12 -5.23 -12.38
C HIS A 20 -25.48 -4.52 -12.36
N GLU A 21 -26.52 -5.20 -11.86
CA GLU A 21 -27.91 -4.73 -11.85
C GLU A 21 -28.15 -3.40 -11.11
N LEU A 22 -27.33 -3.09 -10.10
CA LEU A 22 -27.45 -1.83 -9.36
C LEU A 22 -27.25 -0.60 -10.24
N ILE A 23 -26.56 -0.72 -11.37
CA ILE A 23 -26.33 0.41 -12.27
C ILE A 23 -27.65 0.86 -12.89
N GLU A 24 -28.46 -0.09 -13.33
CA GLU A 24 -29.80 0.17 -13.89
C GLU A 24 -30.76 0.67 -12.79
N LYS A 25 -30.77 0.01 -11.63
CA LYS A 25 -31.61 0.39 -10.49
C LYS A 25 -31.35 1.81 -9.97
N LEU A 26 -30.11 2.30 -10.13
CA LEU A 26 -29.69 3.62 -9.65
C LEU A 26 -29.58 4.67 -10.77
N GLU A 27 -29.96 4.35 -12.01
CA GLU A 27 -29.77 5.22 -13.18
C GLU A 27 -30.27 6.65 -12.95
N ASN A 28 -31.47 6.80 -12.42
CA ASN A 28 -32.10 8.10 -12.14
C ASN A 28 -31.36 8.97 -11.09
N ARG A 29 -30.43 8.38 -10.34
CA ARG A 29 -29.63 9.06 -9.32
C ARG A 29 -28.21 9.38 -9.80
N ILE A 30 -27.79 8.80 -10.92
CA ILE A 30 -26.46 9.00 -11.50
C ILE A 30 -26.44 10.38 -12.21
N LYS A 31 -25.50 11.23 -11.83
CA LYS A 31 -25.34 12.57 -12.39
C LYS A 31 -24.63 12.62 -13.76
N ASN A 32 -24.03 11.52 -14.21
CA ASN A 32 -23.31 11.38 -15.48
C ASN A 32 -23.76 10.17 -16.30
N PRO A 33 -25.07 9.94 -16.52
CA PRO A 33 -25.62 8.70 -17.07
C PRO A 33 -25.11 8.42 -18.49
N GLU A 34 -24.99 9.42 -19.35
CA GLU A 34 -24.51 9.25 -20.73
C GLU A 34 -23.08 8.73 -20.81
N GLY A 35 -22.18 9.27 -19.94
CA GLY A 35 -20.81 8.78 -19.84
C GLY A 35 -20.76 7.34 -19.35
N VAL A 36 -21.58 6.99 -18.36
CA VAL A 36 -21.69 5.64 -17.82
C VAL A 36 -22.18 4.66 -18.86
N LYS A 37 -23.28 4.97 -19.60
CA LYS A 37 -23.79 4.13 -20.69
C LYS A 37 -22.76 3.89 -21.79
N LYS A 38 -22.06 4.95 -22.21
CA LYS A 38 -21.00 4.86 -23.22
C LYS A 38 -19.85 3.95 -22.73
N TYR A 39 -19.43 4.09 -21.47
CA TYR A 39 -18.39 3.25 -20.89
C TYR A 39 -18.81 1.79 -20.82
N ILE A 40 -20.01 1.50 -20.30
CA ILE A 40 -20.54 0.13 -20.17
C ILE A 40 -20.62 -0.55 -21.55
N LYS A 41 -21.12 0.15 -22.56
CA LYS A 41 -21.19 -0.38 -23.94
C LYS A 41 -19.81 -0.78 -24.45
N LYS A 42 -18.78 0.05 -24.19
CA LYS A 42 -17.40 -0.24 -24.57
C LYS A 42 -16.80 -1.42 -23.76
N ALA A 43 -17.08 -1.47 -22.45
CA ALA A 43 -16.57 -2.52 -21.58
C ALA A 43 -17.19 -3.90 -21.90
N LYS A 44 -18.50 -3.94 -22.20
CA LYS A 44 -19.22 -5.17 -22.60
C LYS A 44 -18.82 -5.66 -24.00
N ALA A 45 -18.23 -4.82 -24.84
CA ALA A 45 -17.74 -5.23 -26.16
C ALA A 45 -16.39 -6.00 -26.09
N LYS A 46 -15.69 -5.97 -24.95
CA LYS A 46 -14.47 -6.76 -24.70
C LYS A 46 -14.84 -8.20 -24.33
N SER A 47 -14.04 -9.16 -24.79
CA SER A 47 -14.18 -10.55 -24.32
C SER A 47 -13.76 -10.69 -22.85
N GLU A 48 -14.16 -11.78 -22.21
CA GLU A 48 -13.77 -12.07 -20.82
C GLU A 48 -12.25 -12.30 -20.72
N GLU A 49 -11.66 -12.96 -21.73
CA GLU A 49 -10.22 -13.16 -21.81
C GLU A 49 -9.45 -11.85 -21.92
N GLU A 50 -9.92 -10.90 -22.74
CA GLU A 50 -9.33 -9.56 -22.83
C GLU A 50 -9.40 -8.82 -21.49
N ARG A 51 -10.53 -8.89 -20.79
CA ARG A 51 -10.73 -8.29 -19.47
C ARG A 51 -9.85 -8.95 -18.40
N ILE A 52 -9.64 -10.28 -18.49
CA ILE A 52 -8.72 -11.00 -17.59
C ILE A 52 -7.26 -10.65 -17.90
N ALA A 53 -6.88 -10.58 -19.17
CA ALA A 53 -5.54 -10.19 -19.58
C ALA A 53 -5.16 -8.76 -19.10
N GLU A 54 -6.12 -7.85 -19.06
CA GLU A 54 -5.94 -6.50 -18.53
C GLU A 54 -5.83 -6.44 -16.99
N ARG A 55 -6.05 -7.58 -16.29
CA ARG A 55 -5.80 -7.72 -14.85
C ARG A 55 -4.31 -7.85 -14.51
N SER A 56 -3.51 -8.33 -15.47
CA SER A 56 -2.07 -8.55 -15.30
C SER A 56 -1.26 -7.34 -15.78
N PRO A 57 -0.09 -7.04 -15.18
CA PRO A 57 0.80 -5.99 -15.70
C PRO A 57 1.18 -6.22 -17.16
N PRO A 58 1.38 -5.18 -17.99
CA PRO A 58 1.95 -3.89 -17.61
C PRO A 58 0.93 -2.81 -17.29
N VAL A 59 1.36 -1.96 -16.38
CA VAL A 59 0.67 -0.80 -15.80
C VAL A 59 0.05 0.11 -16.87
N GLY A 60 -1.21 0.53 -16.67
CA GLY A 60 -1.81 1.65 -17.42
C GLY A 60 -3.09 1.35 -18.21
N ARG A 61 -3.50 0.09 -18.35
CA ARG A 61 -4.70 -0.26 -19.14
C ARG A 61 -6.01 -0.23 -18.35
N LYS A 62 -5.99 -0.19 -17.01
CA LYS A 62 -7.23 -0.17 -16.22
C LYS A 62 -8.09 1.03 -16.56
N THR A 63 -9.32 0.76 -16.91
CA THR A 63 -10.32 1.78 -17.26
C THR A 63 -11.47 1.72 -16.26
N GLY A 64 -12.15 2.83 -16.08
CA GLY A 64 -13.30 2.93 -15.19
C GLY A 64 -13.99 4.28 -15.30
N ILE A 65 -15.19 4.34 -14.75
CA ILE A 65 -15.97 5.56 -14.64
C ILE A 65 -16.65 5.64 -13.28
N GLU A 66 -16.58 6.80 -12.62
CA GLU A 66 -17.30 7.04 -11.38
C GLU A 66 -18.81 7.17 -11.65
N LEU A 67 -19.63 6.54 -10.83
CA LEU A 67 -21.06 6.78 -10.75
C LEU A 67 -21.30 8.06 -9.93
N LYS A 68 -21.14 9.22 -10.54
CA LYS A 68 -21.28 10.51 -9.86
C LYS A 68 -22.64 10.64 -9.20
N GLY A 69 -22.67 11.05 -7.93
CA GLY A 69 -23.87 11.14 -7.14
C GLY A 69 -24.24 9.86 -6.36
N ILE A 70 -23.57 8.75 -6.63
CA ILE A 70 -23.74 7.50 -5.90
C ILE A 70 -22.57 7.33 -4.93
N ARG A 71 -22.90 6.99 -3.68
CA ARG A 71 -21.93 6.65 -2.63
C ARG A 71 -22.31 5.33 -1.98
N ALA A 72 -21.31 4.55 -1.60
CA ALA A 72 -21.48 3.39 -0.74
C ALA A 72 -21.00 3.72 0.67
N ILE A 73 -21.64 3.13 1.67
CA ILE A 73 -21.22 3.28 3.07
C ILE A 73 -20.34 2.07 3.42
N ASN A 74 -19.09 2.33 3.78
CA ASN A 74 -18.22 1.30 4.30
C ASN A 74 -18.77 0.84 5.66
N PRO A 75 -19.20 -0.43 5.83
CA PRO A 75 -19.89 -0.89 7.04
C PRO A 75 -18.99 -0.87 8.28
N ALA A 76 -17.66 -0.98 8.12
CA ALA A 76 -16.73 -0.97 9.24
C ALA A 76 -16.39 0.44 9.71
N THR A 77 -16.18 1.39 8.78
CA THR A 77 -15.77 2.77 9.12
C THR A 77 -16.93 3.75 9.18
N LYS A 78 -18.12 3.37 8.67
CA LYS A 78 -19.31 4.21 8.48
C LYS A 78 -19.08 5.41 7.56
N LYS A 79 -17.96 5.43 6.82
CA LYS A 79 -17.63 6.51 5.88
C LYS A 79 -18.21 6.24 4.51
N GLU A 80 -18.62 7.29 3.84
CA GLU A 80 -19.02 7.25 2.44
C GLU A 80 -17.79 7.11 1.53
N ILE A 81 -17.88 6.19 0.56
CA ILE A 81 -16.86 5.96 -0.46
C ILE A 81 -17.47 6.04 -1.86
N PRO A 82 -16.72 6.51 -2.87
CA PRO A 82 -17.22 6.59 -4.24
C PRO A 82 -17.46 5.20 -4.84
N VAL A 83 -18.43 5.12 -5.74
CA VAL A 83 -18.76 3.91 -6.49
C VAL A 83 -18.31 4.10 -7.94
N TRP A 84 -17.59 3.14 -8.47
CA TRP A 84 -17.05 3.09 -9.82
C TRP A 84 -17.62 1.91 -10.60
N VAL A 85 -17.58 1.99 -11.91
CA VAL A 85 -17.73 0.86 -12.84
C VAL A 85 -16.40 0.65 -13.53
N ALA A 86 -15.91 -0.58 -13.54
CA ALA A 86 -14.65 -0.92 -14.21
C ALA A 86 -14.69 -2.30 -14.85
N ASP A 87 -14.02 -2.42 -15.99
CA ASP A 87 -14.01 -3.62 -16.82
C ASP A 87 -13.17 -4.78 -16.25
N TYR A 88 -12.27 -4.49 -15.29
CA TYR A 88 -11.50 -5.54 -14.60
C TYR A 88 -12.31 -6.31 -13.54
N VAL A 89 -13.52 -5.86 -13.19
CA VAL A 89 -14.46 -6.59 -12.33
C VAL A 89 -15.42 -7.39 -13.20
N LEU A 90 -15.51 -8.70 -12.96
CA LEU A 90 -16.37 -9.61 -13.73
C LEU A 90 -17.70 -9.81 -13.02
N GLY A 91 -18.80 -9.76 -13.76
CA GLY A 91 -20.16 -9.90 -13.23
C GLY A 91 -20.47 -11.29 -12.70
N ASN A 92 -19.79 -12.33 -13.23
CA ASN A 92 -19.97 -13.74 -12.86
C ASN A 92 -19.06 -14.17 -11.69
N VAL A 93 -18.23 -13.27 -11.13
CA VAL A 93 -17.35 -13.57 -9.99
C VAL A 93 -17.92 -12.95 -8.71
N GLY A 94 -18.29 -13.78 -7.77
CA GLY A 94 -18.92 -13.36 -6.50
C GLY A 94 -20.23 -12.65 -6.74
N THR A 95 -20.33 -11.38 -6.33
CA THR A 95 -21.52 -10.54 -6.51
C THR A 95 -21.39 -9.57 -7.70
N GLY A 96 -20.31 -9.63 -8.48
CA GLY A 96 -20.03 -8.60 -9.49
C GLY A 96 -19.69 -7.23 -8.89
N ALA A 97 -19.44 -7.17 -7.60
CA ALA A 97 -19.06 -5.97 -6.87
C ALA A 97 -17.87 -6.25 -5.93
N ILE A 98 -16.91 -5.35 -5.89
CA ILE A 98 -15.75 -5.46 -4.99
C ILE A 98 -15.62 -4.22 -4.11
N MET A 99 -15.21 -4.42 -2.86
CA MET A 99 -14.59 -3.36 -2.07
C MET A 99 -13.14 -3.23 -2.53
N ALA A 100 -12.71 -2.05 -2.88
CA ALA A 100 -11.35 -1.81 -3.32
C ALA A 100 -10.48 -1.36 -2.14
N VAL A 101 -9.36 -2.07 -1.97
CA VAL A 101 -8.43 -1.90 -0.84
C VAL A 101 -7.01 -1.61 -1.36
N PRO A 102 -6.76 -0.41 -1.90
CA PRO A 102 -5.58 -0.10 -2.71
C PRO A 102 -4.24 -0.24 -1.97
N ALA A 103 -4.21 -0.20 -0.65
CA ALA A 103 -2.99 -0.47 0.10
C ALA A 103 -2.69 -1.98 0.25
N HIS A 104 -3.63 -2.87 -0.12
CA HIS A 104 -3.55 -4.31 0.15
C HIS A 104 -3.84 -5.19 -1.08
N ASP A 105 -4.14 -4.60 -2.23
CA ASP A 105 -4.31 -5.28 -3.53
C ASP A 105 -3.65 -4.46 -4.63
N ALA A 106 -2.75 -5.10 -5.39
CA ALA A 106 -1.97 -4.43 -6.44
C ALA A 106 -2.85 -3.87 -7.57
N ARG A 107 -3.96 -4.54 -7.89
CA ARG A 107 -4.89 -4.11 -8.95
C ARG A 107 -5.65 -2.86 -8.52
N ASP A 108 -6.08 -2.82 -7.27
CA ASP A 108 -6.76 -1.66 -6.69
C ASP A 108 -5.78 -0.50 -6.54
N PHE A 109 -4.51 -0.78 -6.19
CA PHE A 109 -3.45 0.21 -6.11
C PHE A 109 -3.21 0.92 -7.45
N GLU A 110 -3.10 0.16 -8.54
CA GLU A 110 -2.95 0.72 -9.89
C GLU A 110 -4.13 1.61 -10.29
N PHE A 111 -5.35 1.14 -10.00
CA PHE A 111 -6.57 1.89 -10.28
C PHE A 111 -6.63 3.18 -9.46
N ALA A 112 -6.35 3.07 -8.15
CA ALA A 112 -6.34 4.22 -7.25
C ALA A 112 -5.33 5.29 -7.69
N ASN A 113 -4.11 4.90 -8.06
CA ASN A 113 -3.10 5.82 -8.58
C ASN A 113 -3.56 6.50 -9.88
N LYS A 114 -4.14 5.75 -10.81
CA LYS A 114 -4.62 6.29 -12.08
C LYS A 114 -5.72 7.34 -11.92
N PHE A 115 -6.62 7.11 -10.99
CA PHE A 115 -7.78 7.99 -10.76
C PHE A 115 -7.61 8.90 -9.55
N ASN A 116 -6.41 8.97 -8.98
CA ASN A 116 -6.06 9.79 -7.80
C ASN A 116 -7.00 9.55 -6.62
N LEU A 117 -7.31 8.27 -6.35
CA LEU A 117 -8.15 7.86 -5.23
C LEU A 117 -7.31 7.64 -3.96
N PRO A 118 -7.92 7.80 -2.77
CA PRO A 118 -7.19 7.61 -1.51
C PRO A 118 -6.66 6.17 -1.36
N ILE A 119 -5.42 6.06 -0.87
CA ILE A 119 -4.79 4.80 -0.50
C ILE A 119 -4.59 4.81 1.01
N LYS A 120 -5.18 3.83 1.71
CA LYS A 120 -5.15 3.75 3.16
C LYS A 120 -4.65 2.40 3.62
N GLN A 121 -3.47 2.35 4.22
CA GLN A 121 -2.97 1.17 4.90
C GLN A 121 -3.73 0.94 6.21
N VAL A 122 -4.12 -0.31 6.47
CA VAL A 122 -4.84 -0.72 7.69
C VAL A 122 -4.35 -2.05 8.25
N ILE A 123 -3.51 -2.74 7.49
CA ILE A 123 -2.79 -3.93 7.94
C ILE A 123 -1.31 -3.58 7.93
N GLU A 124 -0.68 -3.70 9.08
CA GLU A 124 0.75 -3.49 9.24
C GLU A 124 1.44 -4.85 9.24
N PRO A 125 2.32 -5.13 8.26
CA PRO A 125 3.04 -6.40 8.19
C PRO A 125 3.89 -6.62 9.44
N CYS A 126 3.85 -7.85 9.98
CA CYS A 126 4.72 -8.27 11.08
C CYS A 126 5.56 -9.46 10.64
N PHE A 127 6.87 -9.27 10.58
CA PHE A 127 7.84 -10.30 10.26
C PHE A 127 8.45 -10.89 11.52
N VAL A 128 8.68 -12.21 11.53
CA VAL A 128 9.38 -12.89 12.62
C VAL A 128 10.61 -13.55 12.04
N GLN A 129 11.78 -13.17 12.52
CA GLN A 129 13.01 -13.81 12.10
C GLN A 129 13.17 -15.18 12.75
N THR A 130 13.28 -16.21 11.92
CA THR A 130 13.33 -17.61 12.35
C THR A 130 14.68 -18.28 12.10
N TRP A 131 15.60 -17.62 11.40
CA TRP A 131 16.95 -18.14 11.09
C TRP A 131 18.03 -17.43 11.92
N GLU A 132 19.04 -18.21 12.31
CA GLU A 132 20.20 -17.74 13.09
C GLU A 132 21.09 -16.77 12.29
N PRO A 133 21.78 -15.83 12.96
CA PRO A 133 21.84 -15.66 14.44
C PRO A 133 20.72 -14.78 15.02
N GLY A 134 19.80 -14.27 14.20
CA GLY A 134 18.75 -13.32 14.58
C GLY A 134 17.41 -13.98 14.94
N ALA A 135 17.33 -15.30 15.02
CA ALA A 135 16.10 -15.99 15.40
C ALA A 135 15.64 -15.62 16.82
N VAL A 136 14.35 -15.33 16.97
CA VAL A 136 13.76 -14.99 18.28
C VAL A 136 14.01 -16.11 19.29
N LYS A 137 14.55 -15.79 20.45
CA LYS A 137 14.87 -16.72 21.54
C LYS A 137 13.63 -16.86 22.45
N THR A 138 13.05 -18.05 22.52
CA THR A 138 11.80 -18.28 23.28
C THR A 138 11.91 -18.01 24.79
N ALA A 139 13.12 -18.11 25.36
CA ALA A 139 13.36 -17.87 26.77
C ALA A 139 13.50 -16.39 27.17
N LEU A 140 13.59 -15.47 26.20
CA LEU A 140 13.81 -14.05 26.47
C LEU A 140 12.54 -13.23 26.19
N PRO A 141 12.23 -12.20 27.03
CA PRO A 141 11.13 -11.30 26.75
C PRO A 141 11.38 -10.47 25.47
N LEU A 142 10.31 -9.97 24.86
CA LEU A 142 10.38 -9.01 23.77
C LEU A 142 10.53 -7.59 24.33
N VAL A 143 11.53 -6.87 23.85
CA VAL A 143 11.73 -5.45 24.14
C VAL A 143 11.19 -4.65 22.96
N GLU A 144 10.16 -3.83 23.20
CA GLU A 144 9.58 -2.96 22.18
C GLU A 144 10.51 -1.79 21.83
N ARG A 145 10.57 -1.44 20.55
CA ARG A 145 11.38 -0.35 20.02
C ARG A 145 10.68 0.36 18.88
N GLU A 146 10.60 1.68 18.97
CA GLU A 146 10.28 2.54 17.84
C GLU A 146 11.54 2.71 16.99
N ALA A 147 11.39 2.57 15.67
CA ALA A 147 12.50 2.57 14.73
C ALA A 147 12.08 3.16 13.38
N ILE A 148 13.08 3.52 12.57
CA ILE A 148 12.88 3.94 11.18
C ILE A 148 13.62 3.00 10.22
N ALA A 149 13.12 2.93 8.98
CA ALA A 149 13.87 2.42 7.85
C ALA A 149 13.73 3.41 6.68
N ALA A 150 14.86 3.94 6.22
CA ALA A 150 14.89 4.94 5.18
C ALA A 150 15.26 4.32 3.82
N ILE A 151 14.39 4.53 2.83
CA ILE A 151 14.65 4.28 1.42
C ILE A 151 15.14 5.61 0.83
N VAL A 152 16.41 5.68 0.47
CA VAL A 152 17.06 6.93 0.05
C VAL A 152 17.43 6.86 -1.41
N LYS A 153 16.80 7.69 -2.24
CA LYS A 153 17.08 7.80 -3.68
C LYS A 153 18.21 8.79 -3.95
N HIS A 154 19.13 8.41 -4.81
CA HIS A 154 20.25 9.26 -5.26
C HIS A 154 19.73 10.47 -6.07
N TRP A 155 20.43 11.62 -6.02
CA TRP A 155 19.96 12.87 -6.65
C TRP A 155 19.99 12.86 -8.17
N SER A 156 20.97 12.21 -8.79
CA SER A 156 21.20 12.26 -10.24
C SER A 156 21.01 10.91 -10.94
N GLU A 157 21.00 9.79 -10.20
CA GLU A 157 20.91 8.45 -10.76
C GLU A 157 19.64 7.74 -10.28
N ASP A 158 19.13 6.82 -11.09
CA ASP A 158 18.00 5.96 -10.68
C ASP A 158 18.50 4.79 -9.82
N LYS A 159 19.15 5.15 -8.71
CA LYS A 159 19.72 4.24 -7.72
C LYS A 159 19.27 4.60 -6.32
N TYR A 160 19.32 3.62 -5.44
CA TYR A 160 19.02 3.77 -4.03
C TYR A 160 20.26 3.49 -3.19
N ILE A 161 20.40 4.24 -2.11
CA ILE A 161 21.48 4.07 -1.14
C ILE A 161 21.12 2.93 -0.20
N GLY A 162 22.06 2.03 0.02
CA GLY A 162 21.94 0.93 0.97
C GLY A 162 23.23 0.73 1.73
N LEU A 163 23.13 0.15 2.91
CA LEU A 163 24.27 -0.20 3.75
C LEU A 163 24.73 -1.63 3.49
N VAL A 164 26.04 -1.86 3.56
CA VAL A 164 26.63 -3.20 3.47
C VAL A 164 27.32 -3.52 4.79
N TRP A 165 26.80 -4.47 5.53
CA TRP A 165 27.41 -4.99 6.76
C TRP A 165 28.53 -5.96 6.40
N LYS A 166 29.78 -5.47 6.38
CA LYS A 166 30.96 -6.20 5.88
C LYS A 166 31.17 -7.57 6.53
N LYS A 167 30.88 -7.70 7.83
CA LYS A 167 31.10 -8.97 8.57
C LYS A 167 30.18 -10.10 8.11
N VAL A 168 28.98 -9.79 7.65
CA VAL A 168 27.94 -10.77 7.27
C VAL A 168 27.51 -10.63 5.81
N ASN A 169 28.07 -9.67 5.08
CA ASN A 169 27.75 -9.34 3.68
C ASN A 169 26.25 -9.08 3.44
N TRP A 170 25.59 -8.52 4.42
CA TRP A 170 24.16 -8.14 4.30
C TRP A 170 24.04 -6.75 3.72
N LYS A 171 23.06 -6.62 2.83
CA LYS A 171 22.61 -5.32 2.31
C LYS A 171 21.31 -4.95 3.01
N THR A 172 21.28 -3.77 3.61
CA THR A 172 20.10 -3.28 4.33
C THR A 172 19.75 -1.86 3.89
N LEU A 173 18.52 -1.45 4.19
CA LEU A 173 18.16 -0.04 4.23
C LEU A 173 18.91 0.63 5.38
N ILE A 174 18.91 1.97 5.38
CA ILE A 174 19.38 2.75 6.54
C ILE A 174 18.31 2.59 7.63
N THR A 175 18.70 2.15 8.81
CA THR A 175 17.79 1.90 9.94
C THR A 175 18.36 2.49 11.20
N GLY A 176 17.46 3.02 12.05
CA GLY A 176 17.84 3.56 13.35
C GLY A 176 16.71 3.55 14.36
N GLY A 177 17.04 3.83 15.61
CA GLY A 177 16.05 3.99 16.67
C GLY A 177 15.43 5.38 16.64
N VAL A 178 14.21 5.50 17.17
CA VAL A 178 13.58 6.80 17.43
C VAL A 178 13.71 7.11 18.91
N GLU A 179 14.37 8.20 19.24
CA GLU A 179 14.55 8.64 20.62
C GLU A 179 13.27 9.29 21.18
N LYS A 180 13.12 9.27 22.49
CA LYS A 180 11.95 9.84 23.15
C LYS A 180 11.81 11.33 22.84
N GLY A 181 10.70 11.72 22.25
CA GLY A 181 10.40 13.11 21.86
C GLY A 181 10.91 13.51 20.47
N GLN A 182 11.64 12.62 19.79
CA GLN A 182 12.09 12.82 18.42
C GLN A 182 10.98 12.37 17.44
N SER A 183 10.80 13.10 16.36
CA SER A 183 9.93 12.64 15.26
C SER A 183 10.64 11.57 14.42
N VAL A 184 9.85 10.74 13.75
CA VAL A 184 10.39 9.70 12.83
C VAL A 184 11.18 10.30 11.67
N GLU A 185 10.81 11.51 11.21
CA GLU A 185 11.55 12.22 10.15
C GLU A 185 12.92 12.69 10.65
N GLU A 186 12.98 13.30 11.83
CA GLU A 186 14.24 13.74 12.45
C GLU A 186 15.18 12.57 12.71
N ALA A 187 14.65 11.45 13.23
CA ALA A 187 15.43 10.22 13.43
C ALA A 187 16.02 9.72 12.11
N ALA A 188 15.21 9.64 11.06
CA ALA A 188 15.67 9.17 9.76
C ALA A 188 16.72 10.10 9.12
N ILE A 189 16.55 11.42 9.23
CA ILE A 189 17.54 12.39 8.74
C ILE A 189 18.87 12.24 9.49
N ALA A 190 18.83 12.05 10.81
CA ALA A 190 20.03 11.84 11.60
C ALA A 190 20.79 10.57 11.16
N GLU A 191 20.11 9.44 11.06
CA GLU A 191 20.68 8.17 10.62
C GLU A 191 21.25 8.23 9.18
N ILE A 192 20.53 8.90 8.24
CA ILE A 192 21.03 9.10 6.89
C ILE A 192 22.36 9.85 6.92
N ARG A 193 22.45 10.93 7.71
CA ARG A 193 23.68 11.72 7.84
C ARG A 193 24.83 10.94 8.46
N GLU A 194 24.56 10.19 9.54
CA GLU A 194 25.55 9.41 10.29
C GLU A 194 26.11 8.26 9.44
N GLU A 195 25.23 7.51 8.77
CA GLU A 195 25.64 6.31 8.05
C GLU A 195 26.18 6.57 6.64
N THR A 196 25.81 7.70 6.02
CA THR A 196 26.16 7.97 4.62
C THR A 196 26.97 9.23 4.40
N GLY A 197 26.92 10.19 5.32
CA GLY A 197 27.54 11.50 5.18
C GLY A 197 26.71 12.50 4.32
N TYR A 198 25.61 12.10 3.73
CA TYR A 198 24.74 13.01 2.96
C TYR A 198 24.00 13.96 3.89
N LEU A 199 24.06 15.26 3.62
CA LEU A 199 23.58 16.31 4.52
C LEU A 199 22.16 16.79 4.22
N HIS A 200 21.67 16.61 2.98
CA HIS A 200 20.42 17.22 2.52
C HIS A 200 19.37 16.20 2.02
N PRO A 201 19.02 15.17 2.83
CA PRO A 201 17.90 14.29 2.48
C PRO A 201 16.58 15.05 2.62
N LYS A 202 15.72 14.95 1.60
CA LYS A 202 14.37 15.51 1.61
C LYS A 202 13.36 14.39 1.70
N LEU A 203 12.50 14.42 2.73
CA LEU A 203 11.37 13.49 2.84
C LEU A 203 10.43 13.68 1.65
N VAL A 204 10.13 12.58 0.95
CA VAL A 204 9.16 12.52 -0.13
C VAL A 204 7.82 12.08 0.42
N ARG A 205 7.81 10.97 1.20
CA ARG A 205 6.60 10.44 1.84
C ARG A 205 6.92 9.40 2.90
N ASN A 206 6.01 9.19 3.84
CA ASN A 206 5.95 8.01 4.68
C ASN A 206 5.20 6.90 3.90
N LEU A 207 5.78 5.69 3.83
CA LEU A 207 5.26 4.54 3.12
C LEU A 207 4.43 3.60 4.01
N GLY A 208 4.31 3.92 5.29
CA GLY A 208 3.59 3.13 6.27
C GLY A 208 4.52 2.44 7.27
N ARG A 209 3.94 1.59 8.11
CA ARG A 209 4.61 0.93 9.23
C ARG A 209 4.74 -0.57 8.98
N VAL A 210 5.87 -1.13 9.45
CA VAL A 210 6.17 -2.56 9.42
C VAL A 210 6.71 -2.97 10.77
N HIS A 211 6.34 -4.15 11.23
CA HIS A 211 6.82 -4.70 12.50
C HIS A 211 7.79 -5.85 12.26
N SER A 212 8.79 -5.98 13.13
CA SER A 212 9.71 -7.11 13.08
C SER A 212 10.08 -7.61 14.47
N LYS A 213 10.01 -8.93 14.65
CA LYS A 213 10.50 -9.62 15.85
C LYS A 213 11.78 -10.35 15.50
N PHE A 214 12.86 -10.04 16.24
CA PHE A 214 14.17 -10.63 16.00
C PHE A 214 15.02 -10.62 17.26
N TYR A 215 16.05 -11.48 17.31
CA TYR A 215 17.07 -11.43 18.33
C TYR A 215 18.19 -10.47 17.91
N HIS A 216 18.43 -9.45 18.71
CA HIS A 216 19.47 -8.46 18.47
C HIS A 216 20.77 -8.93 19.11
N VAL A 217 21.63 -9.59 18.32
CA VAL A 217 22.87 -10.22 18.78
C VAL A 217 23.78 -9.29 19.60
N PRO A 218 24.07 -8.03 19.18
CA PRO A 218 24.97 -7.16 19.95
C PRO A 218 24.48 -6.75 21.33
N LYS A 219 23.17 -6.80 21.60
CA LYS A 219 22.58 -6.45 22.91
C LYS A 219 21.97 -7.66 23.61
N GLU A 220 22.09 -8.84 23.04
CA GLU A 220 21.62 -10.12 23.58
C GLU A 220 20.16 -10.09 24.06
N GLU A 221 19.29 -9.40 23.30
CA GLU A 221 17.87 -9.23 23.64
C GLU A 221 16.95 -9.54 22.44
N ASN A 222 15.76 -10.07 22.69
CA ASN A 222 14.71 -10.09 21.67
C ASN A 222 14.15 -8.68 21.51
N ARG A 223 13.93 -8.27 20.25
CA ARG A 223 13.29 -7.00 19.91
C ARG A 223 11.98 -7.22 19.19
N PHE A 224 11.02 -6.37 19.52
CA PHE A 224 9.83 -6.13 18.73
C PHE A 224 9.92 -4.68 18.23
N ALA A 225 10.45 -4.52 17.02
CA ALA A 225 10.69 -3.21 16.43
C ALA A 225 9.55 -2.79 15.52
N HIS A 226 9.11 -1.55 15.66
CA HIS A 226 8.07 -0.89 14.91
C HIS A 226 8.73 0.12 13.97
N PHE A 227 8.94 -0.29 12.70
CA PHE A 227 9.64 0.53 11.72
C PHE A 227 8.66 1.42 10.95
N ASP A 228 8.80 2.73 11.04
CA ASP A 228 8.25 3.65 10.06
C ASP A 228 9.14 3.64 8.79
N ILE A 229 8.55 3.33 7.65
CA ILE A 229 9.27 3.26 6.36
C ILE A 229 9.16 4.60 5.65
N LEU A 230 10.29 5.28 5.49
CA LEU A 230 10.35 6.64 4.96
C LEU A 230 11.12 6.68 3.64
N HIS A 231 10.56 7.34 2.64
CA HIS A 231 11.22 7.55 1.35
C HIS A 231 11.81 8.96 1.27
N PHE A 232 13.11 9.03 1.04
CA PHE A 232 13.86 10.26 0.87
C PHE A 232 14.43 10.38 -0.54
N GLN A 233 14.53 11.61 -1.01
CA GLN A 233 15.30 12.01 -2.18
C GLN A 233 16.47 12.87 -1.70
N LEU A 234 17.69 12.48 -2.06
CA LEU A 234 18.84 13.35 -1.86
C LEU A 234 18.78 14.54 -2.81
N LYS A 235 19.33 15.68 -2.40
CA LYS A 235 19.46 16.87 -3.24
C LYS A 235 20.88 17.04 -3.78
N ASP A 236 21.85 16.49 -3.08
CA ASP A 236 23.29 16.53 -3.34
C ASP A 236 24.02 15.41 -2.57
#